data_f8eb7bd9286f08a4dd9ef9570aeb7c24
#
_entry.id   f8eb7bd9286f08a4dd9ef9570aeb7c24
#
_cell.length_a   1.000
_cell.length_b   1.000
_cell.length_c   1.000
_cell.angle_alpha   90.00
_cell.angle_beta   90.00
_cell.angle_gamma   90.00
#
_symmetry.space_group_name_H-M   'P 1'
#
loop_
_entity.id
_entity.type
_entity.pdbx_description
1 polymer ?
#
loop_
_entity_poly.entity_id
_entity_poly.type
_entity_poly.pdbx_seq_one_letter_code
_entity_poly.pdbx_strand_id
1 'polypeptide(L)'
;MTQSSHLPHFRTWLASLEEEELATILRNRPDVLNPLPPSIAALATRLLLRTSIARALMDCTARQLAEIENIARRGGELEEVEDLNPDITRQLKERGLAYGNILIPPEVMPALPTGWSLLDQVQVSPEDIAELPDEERKVLETLSRSNGLGTTRDAAIDADPNRPIPRLIAKQLLQRVDATTVRLPR
;
A
#
# COMPACT_ATOMS: atom_id res chain seq x y z
N MET A 1 22.19 5.54 23.73
CA MET A 1 22.84 6.33 22.65
C MET A 1 22.56 5.57 21.37
N THR A 2 21.46 5.89 20.72
CA THR A 2 21.00 5.25 19.47
C THR A 2 21.85 5.83 18.35
N GLN A 3 22.70 4.99 17.77
CA GLN A 3 23.39 5.34 16.53
C GLN A 3 22.31 5.44 15.44
N SER A 4 22.00 6.66 15.04
CA SER A 4 21.31 6.89 13.79
C SER A 4 22.22 6.38 12.67
N SER A 5 21.93 5.21 12.13
CA SER A 5 22.53 4.75 10.89
C SER A 5 22.20 5.82 9.85
N HIS A 6 23.24 6.41 9.26
CA HIS A 6 23.11 7.38 8.18
C HIS A 6 22.60 6.62 6.95
N LEU A 7 21.28 6.51 6.88
CA LEU A 7 20.62 6.00 5.68
C LEU A 7 21.07 6.83 4.47
N PRO A 8 21.52 6.25 3.39
CA PRO A 8 21.86 7.01 2.20
C PRO A 8 20.62 7.75 1.75
N HIS A 9 20.69 9.08 1.68
CA HIS A 9 19.60 9.88 1.16
C HIS A 9 19.27 9.43 -0.26
N PHE A 10 17.99 9.37 -0.61
CA PHE A 10 17.53 9.00 -1.94
C PHE A 10 18.31 9.67 -3.08
N ARG A 11 18.65 10.94 -2.92
CA ARG A 11 19.51 11.67 -3.85
C ARG A 11 20.91 11.07 -4.01
N THR A 12 21.54 10.65 -2.90
CA THR A 12 22.89 10.06 -2.93
C THR A 12 22.85 8.70 -3.61
N TRP A 13 21.82 7.91 -3.31
CA TRP A 13 21.59 6.65 -4.00
C TRP A 13 21.38 6.87 -5.51
N LEU A 14 20.52 7.82 -5.91
CA LEU A 14 20.25 8.10 -7.31
C LEU A 14 21.53 8.54 -8.05
N ALA A 15 22.42 9.28 -7.38
CA ALA A 15 23.71 9.70 -7.94
C ALA A 15 24.75 8.56 -8.02
N SER A 16 24.55 7.46 -7.31
CA SER A 16 25.44 6.29 -7.33
C SER A 16 25.02 5.21 -8.33
N LEU A 17 23.87 5.38 -8.99
CA LEU A 17 23.39 4.43 -10.00
C LEU A 17 24.24 4.47 -11.25
N GLU A 18 24.40 3.31 -11.87
CA GLU A 18 24.96 3.20 -13.21
C GLU A 18 24.01 3.82 -14.25
N GLU A 19 24.57 4.21 -15.40
CA GLU A 19 23.81 4.90 -16.46
C GLU A 19 22.57 4.11 -16.91
N GLU A 20 22.69 2.79 -17.04
CA GLU A 20 21.57 1.93 -17.47
C GLU A 20 20.47 1.81 -16.41
N GLU A 21 20.84 1.78 -15.13
CA GLU A 21 19.88 1.77 -14.02
C GLU A 21 19.10 3.09 -13.97
N LEU A 22 19.81 4.21 -14.08
CA LEU A 22 19.20 5.53 -14.15
C LEU A 22 18.30 5.67 -15.38
N ALA A 23 18.74 5.20 -16.54
CA ALA A 23 17.93 5.19 -17.76
C ALA A 23 16.65 4.36 -17.59
N THR A 24 16.72 3.25 -16.86
CA THR A 24 15.55 2.42 -16.55
C THR A 24 14.54 3.17 -15.68
N ILE A 25 15.00 3.87 -14.65
CA ILE A 25 14.12 4.73 -13.83
C ILE A 25 13.45 5.80 -14.70
N LEU A 26 14.20 6.47 -15.56
CA LEU A 26 13.69 7.53 -16.44
C LEU A 26 12.66 7.01 -17.45
N ARG A 27 12.87 5.81 -17.98
CA ARG A 27 11.88 5.13 -18.86
C ARG A 27 10.57 4.83 -18.12
N ASN A 28 10.66 4.44 -16.87
CA ASN A 28 9.47 4.14 -16.03
C ASN A 28 8.80 5.41 -15.45
N ARG A 29 9.50 6.55 -15.48
CA ARG A 29 9.05 7.82 -14.92
C ARG A 29 9.17 8.97 -15.90
N PRO A 30 8.49 8.89 -17.07
CA PRO A 30 8.57 9.95 -18.08
C PRO A 30 8.01 11.30 -17.62
N ASP A 31 7.17 11.29 -16.58
CA ASP A 31 6.58 12.49 -15.98
C ASP A 31 7.63 13.46 -15.41
N VAL A 32 8.81 12.97 -15.01
CA VAL A 32 9.86 13.82 -14.43
C VAL A 32 10.77 14.46 -15.47
N LEU A 33 10.65 14.09 -16.74
CA LEU A 33 11.54 14.52 -17.83
C LEU A 33 11.10 15.82 -18.51
N ASN A 34 9.91 16.33 -18.25
CA ASN A 34 9.42 17.53 -18.93
C ASN A 34 9.14 18.67 -17.92
N PRO A 35 9.95 19.74 -17.94
CA PRO A 35 11.19 19.93 -18.71
C PRO A 35 12.31 19.03 -18.17
N LEU A 36 13.35 18.78 -18.98
CA LEU A 36 14.49 17.95 -18.57
C LEU A 36 15.13 18.50 -17.28
N PRO A 37 15.34 17.67 -16.22
CA PRO A 37 15.93 18.14 -14.98
C PRO A 37 17.41 18.51 -15.20
N PRO A 38 17.87 19.69 -14.71
CA PRO A 38 19.23 20.16 -14.95
C PRO A 38 20.31 19.44 -14.12
N SER A 39 19.90 18.62 -13.15
CA SER A 39 20.81 17.89 -12.25
C SER A 39 20.12 16.69 -11.60
N ILE A 40 20.94 15.76 -11.07
CA ILE A 40 20.45 14.63 -10.26
C ILE A 40 19.66 15.11 -9.03
N ALA A 41 20.04 16.23 -8.42
CA ALA A 41 19.31 16.82 -7.31
C ALA A 41 17.89 17.26 -7.73
N ALA A 42 17.77 17.92 -8.87
CA ALA A 42 16.48 18.31 -9.42
C ALA A 42 15.64 17.10 -9.83
N LEU A 43 16.25 16.06 -10.37
CA LEU A 43 15.59 14.80 -10.70
C LEU A 43 15.06 14.13 -9.44
N ALA A 44 15.89 13.99 -8.39
CA ALA A 44 15.48 13.40 -7.11
C ALA A 44 14.27 14.15 -6.52
N THR A 45 14.30 15.47 -6.50
CA THR A 45 13.18 16.29 -6.04
C THR A 45 11.89 16.00 -6.82
N ARG A 46 11.99 15.90 -8.15
CA ARG A 46 10.81 15.62 -9.00
C ARG A 46 10.25 14.21 -8.79
N LEU A 47 11.13 13.21 -8.68
CA LEU A 47 10.74 11.83 -8.39
C LEU A 47 9.97 11.71 -7.08
N LEU A 48 10.29 12.54 -6.09
CA LEU A 48 9.66 12.56 -4.76
C LEU A 48 8.47 13.53 -4.65
N LEU A 49 8.10 14.26 -5.71
CA LEU A 49 6.87 15.03 -5.71
C LEU A 49 5.66 14.11 -5.55
N ARG A 50 4.73 14.47 -4.67
CA ARG A 50 3.51 13.70 -4.39
C ARG A 50 2.74 13.31 -5.64
N THR A 51 2.61 14.23 -6.60
CA THR A 51 1.92 13.99 -7.88
C THR A 51 2.64 12.97 -8.74
N SER A 52 3.97 13.01 -8.76
CA SER A 52 4.81 12.09 -9.49
C SER A 52 4.79 10.69 -8.86
N ILE A 53 4.89 10.61 -7.53
CA ILE A 53 4.75 9.35 -6.78
C ILE A 53 3.36 8.76 -7.01
N ALA A 54 2.28 9.54 -6.87
CA ALA A 54 0.92 9.06 -7.07
C ALA A 54 0.74 8.44 -8.47
N ARG A 55 1.32 9.05 -9.50
CA ARG A 55 1.31 8.50 -10.86
C ARG A 55 2.05 7.17 -10.93
N ALA A 56 3.25 7.07 -10.35
CA ALA A 56 4.01 5.83 -10.32
C ALA A 56 3.29 4.70 -9.56
N LEU A 57 2.57 5.04 -8.49
CA LEU A 57 1.76 4.08 -7.72
C LEU A 57 0.56 3.56 -8.51
N MET A 58 -0.02 4.36 -9.42
CA MET A 58 -1.12 3.92 -10.29
C MET A 58 -0.69 2.81 -11.26
N ASP A 59 0.58 2.78 -11.64
CA ASP A 59 1.16 1.76 -12.51
C ASP A 59 1.67 0.53 -11.74
N CYS A 60 1.51 0.51 -10.42
CA CYS A 60 1.91 -0.62 -9.58
C CYS A 60 0.82 -1.68 -9.51
N THR A 61 1.26 -2.94 -9.53
CA THR A 61 0.38 -4.07 -9.24
C THR A 61 0.01 -4.12 -7.75
N ALA A 62 -1.08 -4.84 -7.41
CA ALA A 62 -1.47 -5.05 -6.02
C ALA A 62 -0.34 -5.65 -5.16
N ARG A 63 0.46 -6.56 -5.72
CA ARG A 63 1.63 -7.14 -5.03
C ARG A 63 2.71 -6.11 -4.74
N GLN A 64 3.01 -5.22 -5.69
CA GLN A 64 3.99 -4.15 -5.51
C GLN A 64 3.54 -3.17 -4.42
N LEU A 65 2.25 -2.81 -4.39
CA LEU A 65 1.69 -1.93 -3.37
C LEU A 65 1.70 -2.59 -1.98
N ALA A 66 1.38 -3.89 -1.90
CA ALA A 66 1.49 -4.66 -0.65
C ALA A 66 2.93 -4.69 -0.13
N GLU A 67 3.90 -4.84 -1.02
CA GLU A 67 5.31 -4.84 -0.65
C GLU A 67 5.79 -3.48 -0.14
N ILE A 68 5.37 -2.38 -0.78
CA ILE A 68 5.64 -1.02 -0.29
C ILE A 68 5.08 -0.85 1.13
N GLU A 69 3.84 -1.28 1.37
CA GLU A 69 3.20 -1.18 2.68
C GLU A 69 3.93 -2.04 3.72
N ASN A 70 4.32 -3.26 3.37
CA ASN A 70 5.06 -4.17 4.23
C ASN A 70 6.41 -3.56 4.67
N ILE A 71 7.20 -3.07 3.72
CA ILE A 71 8.49 -2.43 3.99
C ILE A 71 8.31 -1.18 4.88
N ALA A 72 7.33 -0.35 4.56
CA ALA A 72 7.08 0.88 5.31
C ALA A 72 6.61 0.63 6.74
N ARG A 73 5.79 -0.40 7.00
CA ARG A 73 5.35 -0.79 8.35
C ARG A 73 6.50 -1.30 9.22
N ARG A 74 7.52 -1.90 8.62
CA ARG A 74 8.73 -2.37 9.33
C ARG A 74 9.75 -1.25 9.60
N GLY A 75 9.39 0.00 9.36
CA GLY A 75 10.25 1.16 9.59
C GLY A 75 11.23 1.46 8.45
N GLY A 76 11.02 0.86 7.28
CA GLY A 76 11.83 1.08 6.09
C GLY A 76 13.21 0.40 6.11
N GLU A 77 13.58 -0.23 7.21
CA GLU A 77 14.79 -1.06 7.33
C GLU A 77 14.39 -2.52 7.50
N LEU A 78 14.83 -3.35 6.58
CA LEU A 78 14.75 -4.79 6.72
C LEU A 78 16.13 -5.29 7.12
N GLU A 79 16.26 -5.74 8.36
CA GLU A 79 17.48 -6.40 8.83
C GLU A 79 17.66 -7.78 8.16
N GLU A 80 16.57 -8.40 7.68
CA GLU A 80 16.60 -9.69 6.98
C GLU A 80 15.72 -9.65 5.72
N VAL A 81 16.35 -9.91 4.59
CA VAL A 81 15.76 -9.85 3.23
C VAL A 81 14.96 -11.13 2.87
N GLU A 82 14.89 -12.11 3.78
CA GLU A 82 14.40 -13.46 3.46
C GLU A 82 12.93 -13.53 3.04
N ASP A 83 12.10 -12.55 3.43
CA ASP A 83 10.67 -12.55 3.16
C ASP A 83 10.23 -11.69 1.95
N LEU A 84 11.16 -11.01 1.30
CA LEU A 84 10.83 -10.12 0.18
C LEU A 84 11.02 -10.80 -1.17
N ASN A 85 10.07 -10.56 -2.07
CA ASN A 85 10.23 -11.01 -3.45
C ASN A 85 11.26 -10.13 -4.18
N PRO A 86 12.44 -10.71 -4.58
CA PRO A 86 13.52 -9.93 -5.19
C PRO A 86 13.13 -9.28 -6.53
N ASP A 87 12.19 -9.87 -7.27
CA ASP A 87 11.71 -9.28 -8.53
C ASP A 87 10.83 -8.06 -8.26
N ILE A 88 9.98 -8.11 -7.24
CA ILE A 88 9.13 -6.98 -6.86
C ILE A 88 10.00 -5.83 -6.35
N THR A 89 10.96 -6.10 -5.46
CA THR A 89 11.88 -5.08 -4.94
C THR A 89 12.70 -4.43 -6.04
N ARG A 90 13.19 -5.20 -7.01
CA ARG A 90 13.87 -4.67 -8.18
C ARG A 90 12.96 -3.73 -8.97
N GLN A 91 11.73 -4.14 -9.28
CA GLN A 91 10.75 -3.32 -10.00
C GLN A 91 10.39 -2.02 -9.28
N LEU A 92 10.32 -2.05 -7.94
CA LEU A 92 10.11 -0.83 -7.14
C LEU A 92 11.29 0.13 -7.23
N LYS A 93 12.53 -0.38 -7.23
CA LYS A 93 13.74 0.43 -7.45
C LYS A 93 13.77 1.02 -8.86
N GLU A 94 13.45 0.23 -9.87
CA GLU A 94 13.34 0.67 -11.28
C GLU A 94 12.29 1.76 -11.50
N ARG A 95 11.36 1.94 -10.55
CA ARG A 95 10.36 3.03 -10.53
C ARG A 95 10.74 4.19 -9.60
N GLY A 96 11.85 4.09 -8.88
CA GLY A 96 12.24 5.06 -7.86
C GLY A 96 11.28 5.14 -6.67
N LEU A 97 10.52 4.06 -6.40
CA LEU A 97 9.63 3.91 -5.24
C LEU A 97 10.32 3.20 -4.07
N ALA A 98 11.45 2.55 -4.32
CA ALA A 98 12.37 2.01 -3.33
C ALA A 98 13.81 2.35 -3.70
N TYR A 99 14.74 2.35 -2.73
CA TYR A 99 16.14 2.65 -2.96
C TYR A 99 17.06 1.92 -1.97
N GLY A 100 18.38 1.99 -2.21
CA GLY A 100 19.39 1.39 -1.32
C GLY A 100 19.15 -0.11 -1.07
N ASN A 101 19.32 -0.54 0.17
CA ASN A 101 19.03 -1.92 0.61
C ASN A 101 17.55 -2.11 0.95
N ILE A 102 16.65 -1.62 0.07
CA ILE A 102 15.20 -1.70 0.20
C ILE A 102 14.66 -0.74 1.28
N LEU A 103 14.72 0.54 0.97
CA LEU A 103 14.12 1.62 1.73
C LEU A 103 13.00 2.26 0.90
N ILE A 104 11.93 2.63 1.55
CA ILE A 104 10.85 3.39 0.93
C ILE A 104 11.05 4.86 1.27
N PRO A 105 11.09 5.78 0.27
CA PRO A 105 11.11 7.20 0.56
C PRO A 105 9.90 7.60 1.42
N PRO A 106 10.08 8.42 2.46
CA PRO A 106 8.99 8.79 3.38
C PRO A 106 7.81 9.48 2.69
N GLU A 107 8.04 10.08 1.51
CA GLU A 107 7.02 10.72 0.69
C GLU A 107 6.06 9.72 0.01
N VAL A 108 6.42 8.44 -0.10
CA VAL A 108 5.61 7.42 -0.78
C VAL A 108 4.38 7.06 0.03
N MET A 109 4.51 6.86 1.34
CA MET A 109 3.40 6.44 2.20
C MET A 109 2.21 7.42 2.18
N PRO A 110 2.42 8.75 2.32
CA PRO A 110 1.33 9.70 2.22
C PRO A 110 0.68 9.81 0.84
N ALA A 111 1.32 9.26 -0.19
CA ALA A 111 0.79 9.25 -1.56
C ALA A 111 -0.03 7.99 -1.86
N LEU A 112 0.02 6.96 -1.02
CA LEU A 112 -0.85 5.79 -1.13
C LEU A 112 -2.32 6.20 -0.95
N PRO A 113 -3.24 5.54 -1.64
CA PRO A 113 -4.67 5.78 -1.45
C PRO A 113 -5.08 5.56 0.01
N THR A 114 -5.74 6.55 0.61
CA THR A 114 -6.23 6.46 1.99
C THR A 114 -7.28 5.35 2.13
N GLY A 115 -7.18 4.57 3.19
CA GLY A 115 -8.12 3.48 3.50
C GLY A 115 -7.90 2.22 2.67
N TRP A 116 -6.79 2.11 1.98
CA TRP A 116 -6.41 0.93 1.21
C TRP A 116 -5.19 0.27 1.84
N SER A 117 -5.42 -0.80 2.58
CA SER A 117 -4.36 -1.68 3.07
C SER A 117 -4.56 -3.05 2.45
N LEU A 118 -3.50 -3.58 1.83
CA LEU A 118 -3.46 -4.94 1.32
C LEU A 118 -3.02 -5.94 2.41
N LEU A 119 -2.35 -5.45 3.45
CA LEU A 119 -1.86 -6.29 4.55
C LEU A 119 -2.93 -6.57 5.60
N ASP A 120 -4.01 -5.77 5.64
CA ASP A 120 -5.17 -6.02 6.49
C ASP A 120 -6.19 -6.98 5.83
N GLN A 121 -5.80 -7.66 4.77
CA GLN A 121 -6.57 -8.78 4.25
C GLN A 121 -6.51 -9.92 5.26
N VAL A 122 -7.56 -10.01 6.07
CA VAL A 122 -7.81 -11.19 6.89
C VAL A 122 -7.94 -12.36 5.91
N GLN A 123 -7.05 -13.33 6.02
CA GLN A 123 -7.22 -14.60 5.31
C GLN A 123 -8.37 -15.34 6.00
N VAL A 124 -9.58 -15.08 5.53
CA VAL A 124 -10.77 -15.78 5.99
C VAL A 124 -10.78 -17.16 5.35
N SER A 125 -10.65 -18.18 6.16
CA SER A 125 -10.79 -19.55 5.65
C SER A 125 -12.26 -19.85 5.33
N PRO A 126 -12.56 -20.75 4.38
CA PRO A 126 -13.93 -21.22 4.15
C PRO A 126 -14.58 -21.79 5.41
N GLU A 127 -13.79 -22.33 6.34
CA GLU A 127 -14.23 -22.87 7.62
C GLU A 127 -14.73 -21.76 8.56
N ASP A 128 -14.03 -20.62 8.62
CA ASP A 128 -14.45 -19.47 9.43
C ASP A 128 -15.82 -18.92 8.98
N ILE A 129 -16.12 -18.98 7.68
CA ILE A 129 -17.42 -18.57 7.14
C ILE A 129 -18.49 -19.59 7.45
N ALA A 130 -18.16 -20.89 7.44
CA ALA A 130 -19.11 -21.95 7.74
C ALA A 130 -19.59 -21.94 9.21
N GLU A 131 -18.74 -21.49 10.13
CA GLU A 131 -19.04 -21.36 11.56
C GLU A 131 -19.83 -20.09 11.93
N LEU A 132 -20.05 -19.17 10.97
CA LEU A 132 -20.80 -17.96 11.22
C LEU A 132 -22.30 -18.25 11.44
N PRO A 133 -22.96 -17.50 12.36
CA PRO A 133 -24.42 -17.50 12.47
C PRO A 133 -25.07 -17.19 11.11
N ASP A 134 -26.24 -17.79 10.87
CA ASP A 134 -26.96 -17.64 9.59
C ASP A 134 -27.25 -16.19 9.20
N GLU A 135 -27.49 -15.33 10.19
CA GLU A 135 -27.71 -13.89 9.96
C GLU A 135 -26.46 -13.19 9.43
N GLU A 136 -25.29 -13.50 9.99
CA GLU A 136 -24.01 -12.96 9.56
C GLU A 136 -23.63 -13.46 8.16
N ARG A 137 -23.86 -14.75 7.89
CA ARG A 137 -23.64 -15.36 6.59
C ARG A 137 -24.49 -14.72 5.50
N LYS A 138 -25.79 -14.49 5.77
CA LYS A 138 -26.69 -13.81 4.82
C LYS A 138 -26.25 -12.39 4.48
N VAL A 139 -25.69 -11.65 5.43
CA VAL A 139 -25.13 -10.32 5.18
C VAL A 139 -23.97 -10.41 4.18
N LEU A 140 -23.02 -11.34 4.41
CA LEU A 140 -21.86 -11.52 3.52
C LEU A 140 -22.29 -11.95 2.11
N GLU A 141 -23.26 -12.88 1.99
CA GLU A 141 -23.82 -13.30 0.70
C GLU A 141 -24.51 -12.15 -0.04
N THR A 142 -25.27 -11.33 0.69
CA THR A 142 -25.96 -10.16 0.09
C THR A 142 -24.95 -9.16 -0.45
N LEU A 143 -23.90 -8.86 0.34
CA LEU A 143 -22.84 -7.96 -0.08
C LEU A 143 -22.03 -8.52 -1.25
N SER A 144 -21.75 -9.83 -1.26
CA SER A 144 -21.05 -10.49 -2.37
C SER A 144 -21.81 -10.31 -3.70
N ARG A 145 -23.15 -10.41 -3.68
CA ARG A 145 -24.01 -10.17 -4.85
C ARG A 145 -24.09 -8.70 -5.25
N SER A 146 -23.81 -7.77 -4.31
CA SER A 146 -23.86 -6.32 -4.49
C SER A 146 -22.49 -5.69 -4.75
N ASN A 147 -21.59 -6.42 -5.40
CA ASN A 147 -20.23 -5.97 -5.69
C ASN A 147 -19.41 -5.63 -4.42
N GLY A 148 -19.73 -6.26 -3.31
CA GLY A 148 -19.02 -6.12 -2.04
C GLY A 148 -19.36 -4.84 -1.26
N LEU A 149 -20.33 -4.05 -1.68
CA LEU A 149 -20.68 -2.76 -1.08
C LEU A 149 -22.13 -2.77 -0.59
N GLY A 150 -22.38 -2.25 0.60
CA GLY A 150 -23.72 -2.16 1.17
C GLY A 150 -23.93 -0.92 2.03
N THR A 151 -25.15 -0.40 2.04
CA THR A 151 -25.54 0.73 2.87
C THR A 151 -26.43 0.26 4.01
N THR A 152 -26.09 0.64 5.25
CA THR A 152 -26.81 0.26 6.46
C THR A 152 -26.60 1.26 7.60
N ARG A 153 -27.60 1.45 8.44
CA ARG A 153 -27.46 2.24 9.66
C ARG A 153 -26.58 1.57 10.72
N ASP A 154 -26.43 0.26 10.63
CA ASP A 154 -25.59 -0.54 11.54
C ASP A 154 -24.09 -0.39 11.27
N ALA A 155 -23.70 0.39 10.27
CA ALA A 155 -22.32 0.81 10.04
C ALA A 155 -21.87 1.93 11.01
N ALA A 156 -22.78 2.61 11.69
CA ALA A 156 -22.45 3.68 12.64
C ALA A 156 -21.55 3.17 13.79
N ILE A 157 -20.75 4.09 14.36
CA ILE A 157 -19.80 3.73 15.45
C ILE A 157 -20.56 3.36 16.72
N ASP A 158 -21.71 3.95 16.94
CA ASP A 158 -22.61 3.76 18.08
C ASP A 158 -23.71 2.70 17.85
N ALA A 159 -23.61 1.94 16.75
CA ALA A 159 -24.52 0.85 16.47
C ALA A 159 -24.43 -0.25 17.55
N ASP A 160 -25.56 -0.92 17.83
CA ASP A 160 -25.63 -2.01 18.81
C ASP A 160 -24.61 -3.13 18.44
N PRO A 161 -23.62 -3.39 19.31
CA PRO A 161 -22.56 -4.37 19.04
C PRO A 161 -23.07 -5.80 18.86
N ASN A 162 -24.31 -6.11 19.29
CA ASN A 162 -24.91 -7.43 19.14
C ASN A 162 -25.52 -7.67 17.75
N ARG A 163 -25.61 -6.65 16.90
CA ARG A 163 -26.13 -6.80 15.54
C ARG A 163 -25.12 -7.46 14.60
N PRO A 164 -25.57 -8.10 13.52
CA PRO A 164 -24.69 -8.85 12.60
C PRO A 164 -23.55 -8.00 12.01
N ILE A 165 -23.85 -6.78 11.58
CA ILE A 165 -22.84 -5.91 10.91
C ILE A 165 -21.74 -5.44 11.86
N PRO A 166 -22.01 -4.87 13.07
CA PRO A 166 -20.97 -4.59 14.05
C PRO A 166 -20.13 -5.80 14.42
N ARG A 167 -20.75 -6.98 14.58
CA ARG A 167 -20.02 -8.23 14.87
C ARG A 167 -19.09 -8.64 13.72
N LEU A 168 -19.56 -8.52 12.46
CA LEU A 168 -18.73 -8.79 11.29
C LEU A 168 -17.58 -7.80 11.15
N ILE A 169 -17.78 -6.53 11.51
CA ILE A 169 -16.72 -5.52 11.55
C ILE A 169 -15.70 -5.87 12.65
N ALA A 170 -16.15 -6.26 13.84
CA ALA A 170 -15.27 -6.69 14.94
C ALA A 170 -14.45 -7.95 14.58
N LYS A 171 -15.02 -8.87 13.81
CA LYS A 171 -14.33 -10.05 13.26
C LYS A 171 -13.48 -9.74 12.04
N GLN A 172 -13.40 -8.48 11.61
CA GLN A 172 -12.71 -8.02 10.41
C GLN A 172 -13.22 -8.64 9.08
N LEU A 173 -14.40 -9.21 9.08
CA LEU A 173 -15.08 -9.76 7.90
C LEU A 173 -15.80 -8.68 7.08
N LEU A 174 -15.99 -7.50 7.66
CA LEU A 174 -16.47 -6.29 6.99
C LEU A 174 -15.61 -5.09 7.36
N GLN A 175 -15.46 -4.17 6.43
CA GLN A 175 -14.82 -2.88 6.65
C GLN A 175 -15.88 -1.76 6.65
N ARG A 176 -15.80 -0.88 7.64
CA ARG A 176 -16.56 0.37 7.63
C ARG A 176 -15.92 1.35 6.67
N VAL A 177 -16.71 1.86 5.72
CA VAL A 177 -16.29 2.93 4.79
C VAL A 177 -16.65 4.29 5.37
N ASP A 178 -17.89 4.42 5.87
CA ASP A 178 -18.41 5.62 6.55
C ASP A 178 -19.52 5.22 7.54
N ALA A 179 -20.25 6.20 8.09
CA ALA A 179 -21.29 5.97 9.09
C ALA A 179 -22.49 5.10 8.60
N THR A 180 -22.63 4.95 7.28
CA THR A 180 -23.76 4.23 6.66
C THR A 180 -23.32 3.19 5.63
N THR A 181 -22.03 3.08 5.35
CA THR A 181 -21.52 2.22 4.27
C THR A 181 -20.51 1.21 4.80
N VAL A 182 -20.70 -0.05 4.40
CA VAL A 182 -19.76 -1.15 4.66
C VAL A 182 -19.34 -1.81 3.35
N ARG A 183 -18.17 -2.42 3.36
CA ARG A 183 -17.67 -3.22 2.23
C ARG A 183 -17.06 -4.53 2.68
N LEU A 184 -17.07 -5.52 1.79
CA LEU A 184 -16.25 -6.72 1.95
C LEU A 184 -14.76 -6.36 1.85
N PRO A 185 -13.89 -6.93 2.68
CA PRO A 185 -12.45 -6.86 2.48
C PRO A 185 -12.10 -7.43 1.09
N ARG A 186 -11.15 -6.77 0.41
CA ARG A 186 -10.68 -7.25 -0.91
C ARG A 186 -9.46 -8.13 -0.75
#